data_a24f1f65d43aa94c20cbf1a1386b2fbc
#
_entry.id   a24f1f65d43aa94c20cbf1a1386b2fbc
#
_cell.length_a   1.000
_cell.length_b   1.000
_cell.length_c   1.000
_cell.angle_alpha   90.00
_cell.angle_beta   90.00
_cell.angle_gamma   90.00
#
_symmetry.space_group_name_H-M   'P 1'
#
loop_
_entity.id
_entity.type
_entity.pdbx_description
1 polymer ?
#
loop_
_entity_poly.entity_id
_entity_poly.type
_entity_poly.pdbx_seq_one_letter_code
_entity_poly.pdbx_strand_id
1 'polypeptide(L)'
;MTNSNLLIVKVTGNDQPGVTSALTSALSEYNIEILDISQSVAHEMLTLSIIIAVEDHESSSLMKDMLFKTHEMGLKLRFEALTLEEYQNWAK
;
A
#
# COMPACT_ATOMS: atom_id res chain seq x y z
N MET A 1 2.65 -20.85 12.21
CA MET A 1 2.41 -19.44 12.46
C MET A 1 3.15 -18.60 11.45
N THR A 2 2.47 -17.69 10.84
CA THR A 2 3.06 -16.87 9.79
C THR A 2 3.69 -15.63 10.40
N ASN A 3 4.87 -15.26 9.92
CA ASN A 3 5.52 -14.02 10.31
C ASN A 3 5.08 -12.92 9.34
N SER A 4 3.82 -12.53 9.49
CA SER A 4 3.26 -11.49 8.64
C SER A 4 3.24 -10.17 9.37
N ASN A 5 3.59 -9.12 8.64
CA ASN A 5 3.48 -7.76 9.11
C ASN A 5 2.29 -7.09 8.44
N LEU A 6 1.58 -6.30 9.20
CA LEU A 6 0.53 -5.46 8.64
C LEU A 6 1.12 -4.10 8.33
N LEU A 7 0.92 -3.65 7.12
CA LEU A 7 1.43 -2.35 6.67
C LEU A 7 0.30 -1.56 6.01
N ILE A 8 0.31 -0.25 6.25
CA ILE A 8 -0.50 0.66 5.48
C ILE A 8 0.41 1.27 4.43
N VAL A 9 0.04 1.11 3.18
CA VAL A 9 0.75 1.73 2.06
C VAL A 9 -0.04 2.96 1.67
N LYS A 10 0.51 4.14 1.92
CA LYS A 10 -0.16 5.41 1.61
C LYS A 10 0.52 6.08 0.43
N VAL A 11 -0.28 6.41 -0.57
CA VAL A 11 0.19 7.04 -1.79
C VAL A 11 -0.59 8.32 -2.02
N THR A 12 0.14 9.41 -2.27
CA THR A 12 -0.50 10.70 -2.55
C THR A 12 0.16 11.35 -3.75
N GLY A 13 -0.61 12.13 -4.48
CA GLY A 13 -0.09 12.88 -5.61
C GLY A 13 -1.20 13.27 -6.55
N ASN A 14 -0.82 13.74 -7.73
CA ASN A 14 -1.82 14.12 -8.74
C ASN A 14 -2.56 12.89 -9.21
N ASP A 15 -3.89 13.03 -9.31
CA ASP A 15 -4.71 11.96 -9.83
C ASP A 15 -4.36 11.71 -11.29
N GLN A 16 -4.16 10.45 -11.63
CA GLN A 16 -3.85 10.05 -12.99
C GLN A 16 -4.39 8.64 -13.24
N PRO A 17 -4.73 8.33 -14.49
CA PRO A 17 -5.31 7.01 -14.80
C PRO A 17 -4.36 5.87 -14.46
N GLY A 18 -4.91 4.80 -13.92
CA GLY A 18 -4.17 3.57 -13.73
C GLY A 18 -3.29 3.48 -12.52
N VAL A 19 -3.33 4.47 -11.60
CA VAL A 19 -2.50 4.42 -10.40
C VAL A 19 -2.81 3.18 -9.57
N THR A 20 -4.08 2.99 -9.23
CA THR A 20 -4.48 1.85 -8.39
C THR A 20 -4.12 0.52 -9.05
N SER A 21 -4.39 0.41 -10.35
CA SER A 21 -4.07 -0.83 -11.08
C SER A 21 -2.57 -1.11 -11.09
N ALA A 22 -1.76 -0.09 -11.32
CA ALA A 22 -0.31 -0.26 -11.36
C ALA A 22 0.23 -0.71 -10.01
N LEU A 23 -0.28 -0.12 -8.93
CA LEU A 23 0.20 -0.46 -7.60
C LEU A 23 -0.28 -1.83 -7.14
N THR A 24 -1.53 -2.19 -7.42
CA THR A 24 -2.02 -3.51 -7.06
C THR A 24 -1.34 -4.60 -7.88
N SER A 25 -1.00 -4.32 -9.15
CA SER A 25 -0.23 -5.24 -9.96
C SER A 25 1.15 -5.49 -9.37
N ALA A 26 1.82 -4.42 -8.93
CA ALA A 26 3.13 -4.55 -8.30
C ALA A 26 3.04 -5.37 -7.02
N LEU A 27 2.00 -5.13 -6.21
CA LEU A 27 1.80 -5.88 -4.97
C LEU A 27 1.52 -7.37 -5.25
N SER A 28 0.84 -7.68 -6.35
CA SER A 28 0.47 -9.05 -6.66
C SER A 28 1.67 -9.94 -7.00
N GLU A 29 2.84 -9.34 -7.21
CA GLU A 29 4.06 -10.12 -7.46
C GLU A 29 4.64 -10.69 -6.17
N TYR A 30 4.08 -10.32 -5.03
CA TYR A 30 4.54 -10.78 -3.73
C TYR A 30 3.46 -11.65 -3.09
N ASN A 31 3.89 -12.44 -2.12
CA ASN A 31 2.97 -13.29 -1.38
C ASN A 31 2.33 -12.46 -0.27
N ILE A 32 1.36 -11.65 -0.65
CA ILE A 32 0.69 -10.74 0.26
C ILE A 32 -0.81 -10.97 0.23
N GLU A 33 -1.48 -10.41 1.23
CA GLU A 33 -2.93 -10.35 1.26
C GLU A 33 -3.33 -8.89 1.38
N ILE A 34 -4.21 -8.44 0.48
CA ILE A 34 -4.75 -7.08 0.57
C ILE A 34 -5.99 -7.14 1.45
N LEU A 35 -5.94 -6.42 2.57
CA LEU A 35 -7.02 -6.44 3.55
C LEU A 35 -8.03 -5.33 3.33
N ASP A 36 -7.57 -4.20 2.78
CA ASP A 36 -8.45 -3.07 2.55
C ASP A 36 -7.81 -2.11 1.56
N ILE A 37 -8.64 -1.45 0.77
CA ILE A 37 -8.22 -0.39 -0.14
C ILE A 37 -9.17 0.77 0.03
N SER A 38 -8.62 1.97 0.23
CA SER A 38 -9.40 3.19 0.34
C SER A 38 -8.79 4.24 -0.59
N GLN A 39 -9.63 4.88 -1.38
CA GLN A 39 -9.18 5.86 -2.36
C GLN A 39 -10.08 7.06 -2.31
N SER A 40 -9.48 8.25 -2.36
CA SER A 40 -10.26 9.48 -2.49
C SER A 40 -9.53 10.45 -3.39
N VAL A 41 -10.29 11.29 -4.08
CA VAL A 41 -9.75 12.33 -4.95
C VAL A 41 -10.42 13.63 -4.57
N ALA A 42 -9.62 14.64 -4.27
CA ALA A 42 -10.12 15.97 -3.96
C ALA A 42 -9.17 16.99 -4.58
N HIS A 43 -9.73 17.93 -5.33
CA HIS A 43 -8.92 18.97 -5.98
C HIS A 43 -7.78 18.38 -6.82
N GLU A 44 -8.09 17.33 -7.58
CA GLU A 44 -7.15 16.63 -8.45
C GLU A 44 -6.03 15.91 -7.69
N MET A 45 -6.12 15.85 -6.36
CA MET A 45 -5.16 15.11 -5.54
C MET A 45 -5.72 13.76 -5.18
N LEU A 46 -4.95 12.73 -5.45
CA LEU A 46 -5.30 11.36 -5.10
C LEU A 46 -4.70 11.01 -3.75
N THR A 47 -5.50 10.37 -2.91
CA THR A 47 -5.03 9.74 -1.68
C THR A 47 -5.45 8.28 -1.74
N LEU A 48 -4.48 7.40 -1.71
CA LEU A 48 -4.72 5.95 -1.77
C LEU A 48 -4.11 5.30 -0.55
N SER A 49 -4.89 4.49 0.15
CA SER A 49 -4.41 3.73 1.30
C SER A 49 -4.71 2.27 1.07
N ILE A 50 -3.69 1.42 1.17
CA ILE A 50 -3.85 -0.02 1.02
C ILE A 50 -3.30 -0.67 2.29
N ILE A 51 -4.11 -1.49 2.93
CA ILE A 51 -3.66 -2.27 4.09
C ILE A 51 -3.33 -3.66 3.60
N ILE A 52 -2.10 -4.09 3.85
CA ILE A 52 -1.63 -5.39 3.39
C ILE A 52 -1.04 -6.19 4.55
N ALA A 53 -1.10 -7.51 4.40
CA ALA A 53 -0.33 -8.42 5.23
C ALA A 53 0.78 -8.97 4.35
N VAL A 54 2.03 -8.78 4.76
CA VAL A 54 3.19 -9.18 4.00
C VAL A 54 4.14 -9.97 4.90
N GLU A 55 4.75 -11.02 4.35
CA GLU A 55 5.70 -11.80 5.11
C GLU A 55 7.01 -11.04 5.31
N ASP A 56 7.64 -11.22 6.47
CA ASP A 56 8.85 -10.50 6.84
C ASP A 56 9.93 -10.54 5.75
N HIS A 57 10.16 -11.72 5.17
CA HIS A 57 11.25 -11.87 4.22
C HIS A 57 10.99 -11.16 2.88
N GLU A 58 9.75 -10.75 2.63
CA GLU A 58 9.42 -10.06 1.39
C GLU A 58 9.21 -8.55 1.57
N SER A 59 9.08 -8.10 2.82
CA SER A 59 8.68 -6.70 3.04
C SER A 59 9.71 -5.71 2.50
N SER A 60 11.00 -6.00 2.63
CA SER A 60 12.04 -5.09 2.15
C SER A 60 12.01 -4.94 0.62
N SER A 61 11.89 -6.05 -0.09
CA SER A 61 11.82 -6.03 -1.55
C SER A 61 10.56 -5.34 -2.04
N LEU A 62 9.44 -5.61 -1.37
CA LEU A 62 8.16 -4.99 -1.71
C LEU A 62 8.23 -3.49 -1.54
N MET A 63 8.81 -3.02 -0.43
CA MET A 63 8.92 -1.59 -0.16
C MET A 63 9.78 -0.89 -1.22
N LYS A 64 10.88 -1.52 -1.63
CA LYS A 64 11.74 -0.96 -2.67
C LYS A 64 11.01 -0.85 -4.00
N ASP A 65 10.29 -1.91 -4.39
CA ASP A 65 9.57 -1.91 -5.66
C ASP A 65 8.47 -0.85 -5.66
N MET A 66 7.76 -0.71 -4.54
CA MET A 66 6.70 0.28 -4.43
C MET A 66 7.27 1.70 -4.49
N LEU A 67 8.42 1.93 -3.85
CA LEU A 67 9.08 3.23 -3.92
C LEU A 67 9.49 3.56 -5.35
N PHE A 68 10.02 2.58 -6.06
CA PHE A 68 10.43 2.78 -7.46
C PHE A 68 9.21 3.11 -8.34
N LYS A 69 8.15 2.33 -8.22
CA LYS A 69 6.93 2.55 -9.00
C LYS A 69 6.31 3.91 -8.76
N THR A 70 6.17 4.29 -7.49
CA THR A 70 5.56 5.58 -7.16
C THR A 70 6.44 6.74 -7.60
N HIS A 71 7.76 6.58 -7.49
CA HIS A 71 8.68 7.61 -7.96
C HIS A 71 8.54 7.82 -9.47
N GLU A 72 8.43 6.74 -10.23
CA GLU A 72 8.24 6.84 -11.68
C GLU A 72 6.96 7.58 -12.05
N MET A 73 5.94 7.45 -11.22
CA MET A 73 4.65 8.09 -11.47
C MET A 73 4.55 9.51 -10.88
N GLY A 74 5.62 9.96 -10.23
CA GLY A 74 5.62 11.28 -9.59
C GLY A 74 4.79 11.35 -8.33
N LEU A 75 4.58 10.21 -7.68
CA LEU A 75 3.75 10.13 -6.48
C LEU A 75 4.62 10.03 -5.23
N LYS A 76 4.03 10.37 -4.10
CA LYS A 76 4.68 10.22 -2.80
C LYS A 76 4.16 8.96 -2.12
N LEU A 77 5.06 8.27 -1.44
CA LEU A 77 4.74 6.99 -0.81
C LEU A 77 5.18 6.99 0.65
N ARG A 78 4.33 6.44 1.50
CA ARG A 78 4.66 6.22 2.91
C ARG A 78 4.21 4.83 3.30
N PHE A 79 5.00 4.21 4.17
CA PHE A 79 4.62 2.95 4.80
C PHE A 79 4.46 3.18 6.29
N GLU A 80 3.40 2.64 6.87
CA GLU A 80 3.18 2.70 8.31
C GLU A 80 2.92 1.30 8.82
N ALA A 81 3.62 0.93 9.89
CA ALA A 81 3.37 -0.34 10.54
C ALA A 81 2.02 -0.27 11.25
N LEU A 82 1.31 -1.37 11.24
CA LEU A 82 -0.01 -1.45 11.85
C LEU A 82 -0.06 -2.71 12.70
N THR A 83 -0.47 -2.59 13.95
CA THR A 83 -0.66 -3.77 14.79
C THR A 83 -2.00 -4.42 14.48
N LEU A 84 -2.10 -5.71 14.81
CA LEU A 84 -3.37 -6.40 14.62
C LEU A 84 -4.48 -5.74 15.41
N GLU A 85 -4.17 -5.29 16.61
CA GLU A 85 -5.16 -4.61 17.46
C GLU A 85 -5.65 -3.32 16.81
N GLU A 86 -4.73 -2.52 16.29
CA GLU A 86 -5.09 -1.29 15.58
C GLU A 86 -5.98 -1.59 14.38
N TYR A 87 -5.62 -2.62 13.62
CA TYR A 87 -6.41 -3.00 12.46
C TYR A 87 -7.82 -3.43 12.86
N GLN A 88 -7.94 -4.24 13.91
CA GLN A 88 -9.23 -4.71 14.39
C GLN A 88 -10.11 -3.57 14.86
N ASN A 89 -9.53 -2.58 15.53
CA ASN A 89 -10.27 -1.41 15.98
C ASN A 89 -10.73 -0.55 14.82
N TRP A 90 -9.90 -0.45 13.81
CA TRP A 90 -10.20 0.37 12.64
C TRP A 90 -11.27 -0.26 11.74
N ALA A 91 -11.27 -1.57 11.66
CA ALA A 91 -12.18 -2.29 10.78
C ALA A 91 -13.62 -2.40 11.32
N LYS A 92 -13.88 -1.93 12.52
CA LYS A 92 -15.22 -2.00 13.13
C LYS A 92 -16.21 -1.06 12.46
#